data_f252e2d272dd259f7f1722b1e36e3b22
#
_entry.id   f252e2d272dd259f7f1722b1e36e3b22
#
_cell.length_a   1.000
_cell.length_b   1.000
_cell.length_c   1.000
_cell.angle_alpha   90.00
_cell.angle_beta   90.00
_cell.angle_gamma   90.00
#
_symmetry.space_group_name_H-M   'P 1'
#
loop_
_entity.id
_entity.type
_entity.pdbx_description
1 polymer ?
#
loop_
_entity_poly.entity_id
_entity_poly.type
_entity_poly.pdbx_seq_one_letter_code
_entity_poly.pdbx_strand_id
1 'polypeptide(L)'
;MATDKGVLCVVKNYTGDVMNFEMAIEMAADEDIKADYVVVNDDVAVRDSLYTTGRRGVAGTIFVHKIAGAKAEQGAELPEVKAVAEKVIANVRSMGMAIEPCTVPAAGKPGFELADDEMEIGIGIHGEPGTHREKLRPANEIAKMLVDQILADLDYKGHEVVVLINGMGGTPLMELYIVNNFVQDYLKEQGIAVYDTMVGNYMTSIEMAGFSITLLRLDDELKGLYDAPADTLAWKK
;
A
#
# COMPACT_ATOMS: atom_id res chain seq x y z
N MET A 1 -23.65 8.84 -4.02
CA MET A 1 -22.86 7.62 -4.25
C MET A 1 -23.48 6.38 -3.63
N ALA A 2 -24.20 6.51 -2.52
CA ALA A 2 -24.90 5.37 -1.97
C ALA A 2 -25.96 4.87 -2.96
N THR A 3 -25.92 3.57 -3.27
CA THR A 3 -26.96 2.88 -4.02
C THR A 3 -27.73 2.00 -3.05
N ASP A 4 -28.79 1.36 -3.53
CA ASP A 4 -29.53 0.33 -2.77
C ASP A 4 -28.63 -0.83 -2.29
N LYS A 5 -27.47 -1.02 -2.91
CA LYS A 5 -26.46 -2.03 -2.52
C LYS A 5 -25.54 -1.59 -1.38
N GLY A 6 -25.42 -0.29 -1.13
CA GLY A 6 -24.68 0.27 -0.02
C GLY A 6 -23.29 0.83 -0.41
N VAL A 7 -22.45 1.11 0.60
CA VAL A 7 -21.13 1.72 0.47
C VAL A 7 -20.12 0.90 1.26
N LEU A 8 -18.98 0.54 0.64
CA LEU A 8 -17.82 -0.01 1.33
C LEU A 8 -16.75 1.09 1.48
N CYS A 9 -16.39 1.41 2.72
CA CYS A 9 -15.27 2.29 3.03
C CYS A 9 -13.97 1.49 3.12
N VAL A 10 -12.96 1.88 2.33
CA VAL A 10 -11.61 1.29 2.41
C VAL A 10 -10.75 2.23 3.23
N VAL A 11 -10.44 1.83 4.45
CA VAL A 11 -9.78 2.66 5.46
C VAL A 11 -8.36 2.19 5.67
N LYS A 12 -7.38 3.08 5.56
CA LYS A 12 -6.01 2.78 6.00
C LYS A 12 -5.97 2.76 7.53
N ASN A 13 -5.23 1.80 8.10
CA ASN A 13 -5.16 1.63 9.55
C ASN A 13 -4.37 2.75 10.23
N TYR A 14 -5.04 3.83 10.53
CA TYR A 14 -4.60 4.92 11.41
C TYR A 14 -5.74 5.20 12.39
N THR A 15 -5.43 5.34 13.68
CA THR A 15 -6.44 5.40 14.74
C THR A 15 -7.49 6.47 14.49
N GLY A 16 -7.07 7.68 14.09
CA GLY A 16 -8.00 8.78 13.80
C GLY A 16 -8.91 8.49 12.60
N ASP A 17 -8.35 7.90 11.54
CA ASP A 17 -9.13 7.54 10.34
C ASP A 17 -10.15 6.45 10.68
N VAL A 18 -9.74 5.39 11.36
CA VAL A 18 -10.64 4.28 11.75
C VAL A 18 -11.81 4.83 12.57
N MET A 19 -11.56 5.62 13.61
CA MET A 19 -12.60 6.22 14.45
C MET A 19 -13.54 7.13 13.65
N ASN A 20 -13.02 7.95 12.73
CA ASN A 20 -13.84 8.84 11.92
C ASN A 20 -14.73 8.07 10.93
N PHE A 21 -14.21 7.01 10.31
CA PHE A 21 -15.00 6.17 9.41
C PHE A 21 -16.05 5.33 10.15
N GLU A 22 -15.72 4.80 11.34
CA GLU A 22 -16.71 4.12 12.21
C GLU A 22 -17.88 5.05 12.56
N MET A 23 -17.58 6.28 12.99
CA MET A 23 -18.60 7.28 13.28
C MET A 23 -19.44 7.63 12.03
N ALA A 24 -18.81 7.78 10.87
CA ALA A 24 -19.52 8.06 9.63
C ALA A 24 -20.48 6.92 9.22
N ILE A 25 -20.10 5.67 9.48
CA ILE A 25 -20.94 4.50 9.21
C ILE A 25 -22.12 4.42 10.18
N GLU A 26 -21.90 4.73 11.46
CA GLU A 26 -22.99 4.84 12.44
C GLU A 26 -24.01 5.92 12.02
N MET A 27 -23.53 7.10 11.63
CA MET A 27 -24.38 8.17 11.12
C MET A 27 -25.13 7.78 9.82
N ALA A 28 -24.52 7.02 8.94
CA ALA A 28 -25.15 6.52 7.72
C ALA A 28 -26.30 5.55 8.05
N ALA A 29 -26.13 4.72 9.07
CA ALA A 29 -27.16 3.79 9.53
C ALA A 29 -28.39 4.52 10.10
N ASP A 30 -28.22 5.68 10.75
CA ASP A 30 -29.32 6.53 11.22
C ASP A 30 -30.16 7.12 10.07
N GLU A 31 -29.58 7.15 8.85
CA GLU A 31 -30.24 7.59 7.62
C GLU A 31 -30.68 6.43 6.70
N ASP A 32 -30.75 5.20 7.24
CA ASP A 32 -31.08 3.98 6.48
C ASP A 32 -30.12 3.68 5.31
N ILE A 33 -28.89 4.22 5.33
CA ILE A 33 -27.88 3.95 4.34
C ILE A 33 -27.04 2.73 4.78
N LYS A 34 -27.01 1.69 3.97
CA LYS A 34 -26.12 0.53 4.19
C LYS A 34 -24.68 0.95 3.98
N ALA A 35 -23.86 0.85 5.01
CA ALA A 35 -22.43 1.12 4.93
C ALA A 35 -21.64 0.09 5.75
N ASP A 36 -20.43 -0.22 5.29
CA ASP A 36 -19.51 -1.09 6.00
C ASP A 36 -18.07 -0.66 5.67
N TYR A 37 -17.08 -1.20 6.35
CA TYR A 37 -15.68 -0.86 6.10
C TYR A 37 -14.75 -2.06 6.18
N VAL A 38 -13.57 -1.88 5.59
CA VAL A 38 -12.40 -2.75 5.75
C VAL A 38 -11.20 -1.91 6.16
N VAL A 39 -10.32 -2.48 6.97
CA VAL A 39 -9.11 -1.80 7.46
C VAL A 39 -7.89 -2.39 6.78
N VAL A 40 -7.19 -1.56 5.98
CA VAL A 40 -5.96 -1.95 5.28
C VAL A 40 -4.77 -1.83 6.23
N ASN A 41 -3.96 -2.88 6.32
CA ASN A 41 -2.85 -3.03 7.25
C ASN A 41 -1.64 -3.74 6.61
N ASP A 42 -1.29 -3.34 5.41
CA ASP A 42 -0.29 -3.98 4.56
C ASP A 42 1.17 -3.72 4.94
N ASP A 43 1.45 -2.72 5.77
CA ASP A 43 2.82 -2.35 6.16
C ASP A 43 3.43 -3.38 7.13
N VAL A 44 4.53 -4.03 6.70
CA VAL A 44 5.23 -5.03 7.52
C VAL A 44 6.29 -4.43 8.43
N ALA A 45 6.60 -3.13 8.28
CA ALA A 45 7.67 -2.48 9.03
C ALA A 45 7.37 -2.40 10.53
N VAL A 46 6.16 -2.00 10.90
CA VAL A 46 5.78 -1.73 12.30
C VAL A 46 4.51 -2.49 12.65
N ARG A 47 4.57 -3.34 13.67
CA ARG A 47 3.41 -4.09 14.14
C ARG A 47 2.45 -3.24 14.96
N ASP A 48 3.00 -2.35 15.79
CA ASP A 48 2.25 -1.38 16.60
C ASP A 48 3.01 -0.06 16.62
N SER A 49 2.33 1.06 16.46
CA SER A 49 2.91 2.40 16.51
C SER A 49 2.16 3.29 17.51
N LEU A 50 2.67 4.49 17.74
CA LEU A 50 1.96 5.50 18.54
C LEU A 50 0.67 6.00 17.87
N TYR A 51 0.50 5.73 16.58
CA TYR A 51 -0.58 6.25 15.74
C TYR A 51 -1.58 5.18 15.30
N THR A 52 -1.25 3.90 15.51
CA THR A 52 -2.10 2.77 15.10
C THR A 52 -2.01 1.64 16.11
N THR A 53 -3.12 0.94 16.31
CA THR A 53 -3.11 -0.40 16.89
C THR A 53 -2.94 -1.39 15.74
N GLY A 54 -1.87 -2.16 15.75
CA GLY A 54 -1.51 -3.03 14.63
C GLY A 54 -0.73 -2.31 13.52
N ARG A 55 -0.65 -2.94 12.36
CA ARG A 55 0.11 -2.44 11.20
C ARG A 55 -0.59 -1.27 10.51
N ARG A 56 0.21 -0.34 9.99
CA ARG A 56 -0.29 0.77 9.17
C ARG A 56 -0.82 0.29 7.82
N GLY A 57 -1.78 1.03 7.24
CA GLY A 57 -2.19 0.90 5.85
C GLY A 57 -1.39 1.85 4.98
N VAL A 58 -0.76 1.32 3.93
CA VAL A 58 0.10 2.10 3.01
C VAL A 58 -0.24 1.79 1.55
N ALA A 59 0.73 1.62 0.66
CA ALA A 59 0.53 1.53 -0.78
C ALA A 59 -0.33 0.34 -1.25
N GLY A 60 -0.42 -0.75 -0.50
CA GLY A 60 -1.31 -1.88 -0.81
C GLY A 60 -2.79 -1.51 -0.89
N THR A 61 -3.18 -0.39 -0.31
CA THR A 61 -4.55 0.17 -0.37
C THR A 61 -5.03 0.34 -1.81
N ILE A 62 -4.15 0.67 -2.75
CA ILE A 62 -4.54 0.85 -4.16
C ILE A 62 -5.04 -0.44 -4.81
N PHE A 63 -4.49 -1.59 -4.42
CA PHE A 63 -4.96 -2.90 -4.88
C PHE A 63 -6.33 -3.24 -4.30
N VAL A 64 -6.56 -2.87 -3.02
CA VAL A 64 -7.88 -3.03 -2.40
C VAL A 64 -8.93 -2.21 -3.16
N HIS A 65 -8.64 -0.93 -3.46
CA HIS A 65 -9.54 -0.08 -4.27
C HIS A 65 -9.82 -0.68 -5.64
N LYS A 66 -8.77 -1.11 -6.38
CA LYS A 66 -8.91 -1.64 -7.74
C LYS A 66 -9.74 -2.92 -7.78
N ILE A 67 -9.45 -3.86 -6.90
CA ILE A 67 -10.03 -5.21 -6.94
C ILE A 67 -11.44 -5.22 -6.34
N ALA A 68 -11.66 -4.55 -5.20
CA ALA A 68 -12.98 -4.40 -4.62
C ALA A 68 -13.90 -3.55 -5.52
N GLY A 69 -13.36 -2.49 -6.14
CA GLY A 69 -14.08 -1.68 -7.12
C GLY A 69 -14.52 -2.49 -8.34
N ALA A 70 -13.65 -3.37 -8.86
CA ALA A 70 -14.01 -4.27 -9.95
C ALA A 70 -15.13 -5.26 -9.57
N LYS A 71 -15.11 -5.77 -8.35
CA LYS A 71 -16.18 -6.63 -7.82
C LYS A 71 -17.51 -5.87 -7.70
N ALA A 72 -17.46 -4.63 -7.23
CA ALA A 72 -18.64 -3.76 -7.14
C ALA A 72 -19.22 -3.43 -8.52
N GLU A 73 -18.36 -3.15 -9.53
CA GLU A 73 -18.76 -2.87 -10.90
C GLU A 73 -19.48 -4.07 -11.56
N GLN A 74 -19.16 -5.29 -11.14
CA GLN A 74 -19.89 -6.51 -11.55
C GLN A 74 -21.31 -6.59 -10.96
N GLY A 75 -21.72 -5.65 -10.12
CA GLY A 75 -23.01 -5.60 -9.48
C GLY A 75 -23.13 -6.49 -8.23
N ALA A 76 -22.00 -6.87 -7.61
CA ALA A 76 -21.98 -7.67 -6.39
C ALA A 76 -22.63 -6.93 -5.18
N GLU A 77 -23.14 -7.69 -4.24
CA GLU A 77 -23.68 -7.15 -2.98
C GLU A 77 -22.55 -6.71 -2.03
N LEU A 78 -22.85 -5.76 -1.13
CA LEU A 78 -21.86 -5.20 -0.18
C LEU A 78 -21.04 -6.26 0.59
N PRO A 79 -21.63 -7.34 1.10
CA PRO A 79 -20.85 -8.39 1.78
C PRO A 79 -19.87 -9.12 0.86
N GLU A 80 -20.18 -9.28 -0.43
CA GLU A 80 -19.30 -9.93 -1.41
C GLU A 80 -18.12 -9.02 -1.77
N VAL A 81 -18.39 -7.71 -1.94
CA VAL A 81 -17.35 -6.70 -2.18
C VAL A 81 -16.40 -6.63 -0.97
N LYS A 82 -16.96 -6.63 0.25
CA LYS A 82 -16.19 -6.65 1.49
C LYS A 82 -15.30 -7.90 1.60
N ALA A 83 -15.83 -9.07 1.33
CA ALA A 83 -15.08 -10.32 1.38
C ALA A 83 -13.88 -10.31 0.40
N VAL A 84 -14.06 -9.77 -0.80
CA VAL A 84 -12.97 -9.61 -1.77
C VAL A 84 -11.95 -8.58 -1.28
N ALA A 85 -12.37 -7.46 -0.71
CA ALA A 85 -11.46 -6.48 -0.13
C ALA A 85 -10.61 -7.08 1.02
N GLU A 86 -11.23 -7.83 1.93
CA GLU A 86 -10.55 -8.56 3.01
C GLU A 86 -9.57 -9.61 2.46
N LYS A 87 -9.93 -10.29 1.38
CA LYS A 87 -9.05 -11.23 0.69
C LYS A 87 -7.81 -10.55 0.11
N VAL A 88 -7.94 -9.36 -0.48
CA VAL A 88 -6.78 -8.56 -0.92
C VAL A 88 -5.90 -8.18 0.27
N ILE A 89 -6.49 -7.67 1.35
CA ILE A 89 -5.77 -7.28 2.58
C ILE A 89 -4.98 -8.44 3.17
N ALA A 90 -5.54 -9.63 3.17
CA ALA A 90 -4.86 -10.85 3.64
C ALA A 90 -3.65 -11.23 2.76
N ASN A 91 -3.63 -10.83 1.47
CA ASN A 91 -2.66 -11.24 0.46
C ASN A 91 -1.70 -10.15 0.00
N VAL A 92 -1.74 -8.96 0.58
CA VAL A 92 -0.88 -7.82 0.21
C VAL A 92 0.04 -7.44 1.35
N ARG A 93 1.32 -7.17 1.03
CA ARG A 93 2.32 -6.66 1.99
C ARG A 93 3.16 -5.59 1.35
N SER A 94 3.51 -4.60 2.16
CA SER A 94 4.31 -3.44 1.75
C SER A 94 5.40 -3.14 2.76
N MET A 95 6.51 -2.59 2.27
CA MET A 95 7.54 -1.98 3.09
C MET A 95 8.19 -0.83 2.35
N GLY A 96 8.50 0.25 3.06
CA GLY A 96 9.09 1.46 2.48
C GLY A 96 10.35 1.93 3.19
N MET A 97 10.99 2.92 2.57
CA MET A 97 12.14 3.64 3.12
C MET A 97 12.16 5.08 2.61
N ALA A 98 12.88 5.97 3.28
CA ALA A 98 13.13 7.33 2.81
C ALA A 98 14.58 7.75 3.05
N ILE A 99 15.08 8.65 2.19
CA ILE A 99 16.38 9.30 2.30
C ILE A 99 16.25 10.80 2.59
N GLU A 100 15.07 11.38 2.36
CA GLU A 100 14.75 12.76 2.72
C GLU A 100 13.33 12.84 3.27
N PRO A 101 13.06 13.70 4.25
CA PRO A 101 11.72 13.93 4.78
C PRO A 101 10.84 14.72 3.82
N CYS A 102 9.53 14.70 4.05
CA CYS A 102 8.62 15.68 3.46
C CYS A 102 8.44 16.90 4.36
N THR A 103 7.99 18.01 3.77
CA THR A 103 7.66 19.24 4.47
C THR A 103 6.16 19.51 4.39
N VAL A 104 5.45 19.29 5.48
CA VAL A 104 4.03 19.66 5.55
C VAL A 104 3.91 21.18 5.45
N PRO A 105 3.17 21.74 4.47
CA PRO A 105 3.09 23.18 4.23
C PRO A 105 2.74 24.00 5.47
N ALA A 106 1.80 23.53 6.30
CA ALA A 106 1.40 24.21 7.52
C ALA A 106 2.51 24.23 8.61
N ALA A 107 3.43 23.26 8.59
CA ALA A 107 4.56 23.21 9.53
C ALA A 107 5.72 24.07 9.08
N GLY A 108 5.91 24.25 7.78
CA GLY A 108 6.97 25.05 7.16
C GLY A 108 8.39 24.53 7.42
N LYS A 109 8.52 23.31 7.92
CA LYS A 109 9.80 22.64 8.20
C LYS A 109 9.67 21.13 7.97
N PRO A 110 10.79 20.43 7.68
CA PRO A 110 10.82 18.98 7.54
C PRO A 110 10.24 18.26 8.76
N GLY A 111 9.55 17.14 8.51
CA GLY A 111 8.90 16.33 9.54
C GLY A 111 9.89 15.60 10.46
N PHE A 112 11.08 15.31 9.95
CA PHE A 112 12.20 14.71 10.69
C PHE A 112 13.53 15.14 10.05
N GLU A 113 14.65 14.80 10.67
CA GLU A 113 15.99 15.09 10.15
C GLU A 113 16.73 13.78 9.87
N LEU A 114 17.39 13.70 8.71
CA LEU A 114 18.36 12.67 8.36
C LEU A 114 19.67 13.35 7.97
N ALA A 115 20.81 12.70 8.25
CA ALA A 115 22.07 13.12 7.68
C ALA A 115 22.14 12.71 6.18
N ASP A 116 22.96 13.40 5.39
CA ASP A 116 23.10 13.20 3.94
C ASP A 116 23.44 11.74 3.54
N ASP A 117 24.01 10.98 4.47
CA ASP A 117 24.42 9.59 4.30
C ASP A 117 23.55 8.59 5.08
N GLU A 118 22.35 8.99 5.50
CA GLU A 118 21.43 8.17 6.28
C GLU A 118 20.13 7.88 5.51
N MET A 119 19.47 6.80 5.91
CA MET A 119 18.13 6.45 5.46
C MET A 119 17.27 5.95 6.62
N GLU A 120 15.97 6.20 6.53
CA GLU A 120 14.95 5.69 7.48
C GLU A 120 14.26 4.48 6.86
N ILE A 121 14.33 3.33 7.51
CA ILE A 121 13.72 2.08 7.04
C ILE A 121 12.36 1.88 7.67
N GLY A 122 11.36 1.53 6.84
CA GLY A 122 9.98 1.29 7.29
C GLY A 122 9.22 2.56 7.63
N ILE A 123 9.54 3.68 6.97
CA ILE A 123 8.84 4.95 7.17
C ILE A 123 7.39 4.87 6.72
N GLY A 124 6.49 5.58 7.42
CA GLY A 124 5.09 5.71 7.05
C GLY A 124 4.85 6.78 5.98
N ILE A 125 3.65 6.77 5.39
CA ILE A 125 3.26 7.70 4.32
C ILE A 125 2.93 9.12 4.81
N HIS A 126 2.84 9.34 6.12
CA HIS A 126 2.68 10.66 6.72
C HIS A 126 3.97 11.14 7.41
N GLY A 127 5.10 10.46 7.17
CA GLY A 127 6.37 10.74 7.82
C GLY A 127 6.49 10.18 9.25
N GLU A 128 5.67 9.20 9.62
CA GLU A 128 5.81 8.50 10.89
C GLU A 128 7.13 7.71 10.91
N PRO A 129 7.82 7.67 12.06
CA PRO A 129 9.08 6.95 12.18
C PRO A 129 8.98 5.50 11.69
N GLY A 130 10.06 5.02 11.08
CA GLY A 130 10.23 3.64 10.68
C GLY A 130 10.68 2.74 11.83
N THR A 131 11.37 1.68 11.47
CA THR A 131 11.94 0.73 12.43
C THR A 131 13.29 1.17 12.96
N HIS A 132 14.12 1.77 12.10
CA HIS A 132 15.47 2.23 12.43
C HIS A 132 16.06 3.09 11.31
N ARG A 133 17.13 3.79 11.68
CA ARG A 133 17.99 4.52 10.75
C ARG A 133 19.28 3.74 10.53
N GLU A 134 19.80 3.81 9.33
CA GLU A 134 21.09 3.27 9.00
C GLU A 134 21.77 4.10 7.90
N LYS A 135 23.03 3.78 7.60
CA LYS A 135 23.76 4.45 6.53
C LYS A 135 23.18 4.06 5.17
N LEU A 136 23.17 5.03 4.26
CA LEU A 136 22.72 4.84 2.89
C LEU A 136 23.48 3.70 2.21
N ARG A 137 22.75 2.83 1.51
CA ARG A 137 23.27 1.67 0.80
C ARG A 137 22.97 1.77 -0.70
N PRO A 138 23.62 0.94 -1.53
CA PRO A 138 23.25 0.78 -2.93
C PRO A 138 21.78 0.37 -3.08
N ALA A 139 21.10 0.86 -4.11
CA ALA A 139 19.66 0.65 -4.35
C ALA A 139 19.28 -0.85 -4.33
N ASN A 140 20.11 -1.73 -4.88
CA ASN A 140 19.86 -3.17 -4.89
C ASN A 140 19.87 -3.78 -3.48
N GLU A 141 20.75 -3.32 -2.60
CA GLU A 141 20.79 -3.78 -1.20
C GLU A 141 19.57 -3.32 -0.43
N ILE A 142 19.15 -2.07 -0.66
CA ILE A 142 17.92 -1.51 -0.06
C ILE A 142 16.71 -2.31 -0.53
N ALA A 143 16.56 -2.48 -1.85
CA ALA A 143 15.45 -3.23 -2.42
C ALA A 143 15.39 -4.67 -1.90
N LYS A 144 16.55 -5.35 -1.82
CA LYS A 144 16.65 -6.69 -1.25
C LYS A 144 16.14 -6.73 0.19
N MET A 145 16.59 -5.81 1.02
CA MET A 145 16.21 -5.73 2.44
C MET A 145 14.70 -5.55 2.60
N LEU A 146 14.08 -4.66 1.80
CA LEU A 146 12.63 -4.45 1.86
C LEU A 146 11.85 -5.70 1.40
N VAL A 147 12.27 -6.33 0.29
CA VAL A 147 11.64 -7.55 -0.21
C VAL A 147 11.79 -8.70 0.79
N ASP A 148 12.96 -8.88 1.40
CA ASP A 148 13.19 -9.92 2.41
C ASP A 148 12.21 -9.81 3.59
N GLN A 149 11.90 -8.60 4.06
CA GLN A 149 10.93 -8.37 5.13
C GLN A 149 9.50 -8.73 4.67
N ILE A 150 9.14 -8.41 3.44
CA ILE A 150 7.84 -8.76 2.85
C ILE A 150 7.71 -10.28 2.75
N LEU A 151 8.74 -10.96 2.22
CA LEU A 151 8.75 -12.43 2.06
C LEU A 151 8.79 -13.19 3.39
N ALA A 152 9.34 -12.59 4.44
CA ALA A 152 9.35 -13.17 5.77
C ALA A 152 7.96 -13.15 6.44
N ASP A 153 7.06 -12.24 6.02
CA ASP A 153 5.75 -12.06 6.60
C ASP A 153 4.65 -12.90 5.94
N LEU A 154 4.75 -13.14 4.65
CA LEU A 154 3.78 -13.91 3.87
C LEU A 154 4.50 -14.82 2.88
N ASP A 155 4.05 -16.07 2.78
CA ASP A 155 4.57 -17.01 1.79
C ASP A 155 3.97 -16.75 0.40
N TYR A 156 4.82 -16.44 -0.56
CA TYR A 156 4.49 -16.18 -1.96
C TYR A 156 4.85 -17.33 -2.89
N LYS A 157 5.49 -18.41 -2.40
CA LYS A 157 5.93 -19.53 -3.23
C LYS A 157 4.75 -20.26 -3.87
N GLY A 158 4.88 -20.55 -5.15
CA GLY A 158 3.83 -21.22 -5.90
C GLY A 158 2.65 -20.33 -6.32
N HIS A 159 2.75 -19.02 -6.08
CA HIS A 159 1.78 -18.02 -6.50
C HIS A 159 2.38 -17.02 -7.49
N GLU A 160 1.53 -16.43 -8.31
CA GLU A 160 1.87 -15.23 -9.07
C GLU A 160 1.67 -13.99 -8.19
N VAL A 161 2.47 -12.95 -8.42
CA VAL A 161 2.35 -11.68 -7.70
C VAL A 161 2.22 -10.50 -8.65
N VAL A 162 1.51 -9.46 -8.20
CA VAL A 162 1.67 -8.11 -8.75
C VAL A 162 2.66 -7.36 -7.89
N VAL A 163 3.63 -6.72 -8.55
CA VAL A 163 4.63 -5.86 -7.92
C VAL A 163 4.24 -4.40 -8.09
N LEU A 164 4.28 -3.62 -7.01
CA LEU A 164 4.24 -2.17 -7.09
C LEU A 164 5.53 -1.60 -6.52
N ILE A 165 6.25 -0.85 -7.35
CA ILE A 165 7.33 0.03 -6.92
C ILE A 165 6.77 1.44 -6.86
N ASN A 166 6.48 1.88 -5.65
CA ASN A 166 5.79 3.13 -5.38
C ASN A 166 6.74 4.21 -4.90
N GLY A 167 6.88 5.28 -5.67
CA GLY A 167 7.58 6.48 -5.22
C GLY A 167 6.75 7.28 -4.20
N MET A 168 7.42 7.92 -3.25
CA MET A 168 6.77 8.72 -2.21
C MET A 168 6.62 10.20 -2.59
N GLY A 169 6.95 10.57 -3.82
CA GLY A 169 6.75 11.90 -4.38
C GLY A 169 8.05 12.57 -4.86
N GLY A 170 9.14 12.46 -4.12
CA GLY A 170 10.44 13.06 -4.43
C GLY A 170 11.39 12.18 -5.24
N THR A 171 11.15 10.88 -5.34
CA THR A 171 12.04 9.96 -6.06
C THR A 171 11.76 9.97 -7.56
N PRO A 172 12.77 10.24 -8.41
CA PRO A 172 12.62 10.20 -9.86
C PRO A 172 12.18 8.85 -10.39
N LEU A 173 11.34 8.85 -11.42
CA LEU A 173 10.83 7.62 -12.03
C LEU A 173 11.95 6.67 -12.51
N MET A 174 13.05 7.23 -13.01
CA MET A 174 14.21 6.45 -13.44
C MET A 174 14.81 5.63 -12.29
N GLU A 175 14.88 6.19 -11.09
CA GLU A 175 15.39 5.48 -9.91
C GLU A 175 14.43 4.36 -9.47
N LEU A 176 13.13 4.60 -9.57
CA LEU A 176 12.13 3.56 -9.31
C LEU A 176 12.26 2.39 -10.30
N TYR A 177 12.60 2.65 -11.57
CA TYR A 177 12.87 1.59 -12.54
C TYR A 177 14.17 0.83 -12.25
N ILE A 178 15.18 1.47 -11.68
CA ILE A 178 16.42 0.78 -11.24
C ILE A 178 16.07 -0.21 -10.11
N VAL A 179 15.28 0.23 -9.13
CA VAL A 179 14.76 -0.63 -8.06
C VAL A 179 13.94 -1.79 -8.63
N ASN A 180 13.03 -1.48 -9.57
CA ASN A 180 12.19 -2.51 -10.21
C ASN A 180 13.02 -3.58 -10.91
N ASN A 181 14.05 -3.18 -11.65
CA ASN A 181 14.92 -4.14 -12.36
C ASN A 181 15.51 -5.17 -11.39
N PHE A 182 16.03 -4.72 -10.26
CA PHE A 182 16.56 -5.63 -9.24
C PHE A 182 15.45 -6.51 -8.63
N VAL A 183 14.29 -5.94 -8.30
CA VAL A 183 13.16 -6.68 -7.68
C VAL A 183 12.68 -7.81 -8.59
N GLN A 184 12.59 -7.59 -9.91
CA GLN A 184 12.19 -8.61 -10.88
C GLN A 184 13.16 -9.80 -10.87
N ASP A 185 14.46 -9.54 -10.94
CA ASP A 185 15.47 -10.58 -10.91
C ASP A 185 15.48 -11.33 -9.57
N TYR A 186 15.38 -10.58 -8.46
CA TYR A 186 15.39 -11.16 -7.12
C TYR A 186 14.17 -12.05 -6.84
N LEU A 187 12.96 -11.63 -7.21
CA LEU A 187 11.76 -12.47 -7.07
C LEU A 187 11.84 -13.74 -7.89
N LYS A 188 12.39 -13.66 -9.12
CA LYS A 188 12.65 -14.83 -9.96
C LYS A 188 13.65 -15.81 -9.31
N GLU A 189 14.71 -15.30 -8.69
CA GLU A 189 15.67 -16.12 -7.92
C GLU A 189 15.01 -16.81 -6.72
N GLN A 190 14.03 -16.15 -6.09
CA GLN A 190 13.22 -16.74 -5.00
C GLN A 190 12.13 -17.72 -5.49
N GLY A 191 12.02 -17.94 -6.81
CA GLY A 191 11.03 -18.82 -7.40
C GLY A 191 9.60 -18.26 -7.38
N ILE A 192 9.48 -16.93 -7.35
CA ILE A 192 8.18 -16.21 -7.33
C ILE A 192 7.93 -15.65 -8.74
N ALA A 193 6.79 -16.01 -9.33
CA ALA A 193 6.41 -15.53 -10.65
C ALA A 193 5.76 -14.14 -10.56
N VAL A 194 6.27 -13.18 -11.31
CA VAL A 194 5.66 -11.85 -11.42
C VAL A 194 4.66 -11.86 -12.57
N TYR A 195 3.40 -11.57 -12.23
CA TYR A 195 2.31 -11.48 -13.19
C TYR A 195 2.26 -10.13 -13.88
N ASP A 196 2.34 -9.06 -13.08
CA ASP A 196 2.31 -7.68 -13.58
C ASP A 196 3.11 -6.76 -12.65
N THR A 197 3.49 -5.59 -13.16
CA THR A 197 4.32 -4.64 -12.43
C THR A 197 3.84 -3.21 -12.66
N MET A 198 3.71 -2.47 -11.58
CA MET A 198 3.42 -1.04 -11.58
C MET A 198 4.60 -0.27 -11.00
N VAL A 199 5.03 0.79 -11.68
CA VAL A 199 6.11 1.67 -11.23
C VAL A 199 5.65 3.12 -11.34
N GLY A 200 5.67 3.86 -10.25
CA GLY A 200 5.23 5.26 -10.25
C GLY A 200 4.83 5.78 -8.87
N ASN A 201 4.30 7.00 -8.84
CA ASN A 201 3.81 7.66 -7.63
C ASN A 201 2.30 7.41 -7.48
N TYR A 202 1.92 6.42 -6.68
CA TYR A 202 0.52 6.06 -6.43
C TYR A 202 0.08 6.35 -5.00
N MET A 203 0.97 6.20 -4.03
CA MET A 203 0.74 6.50 -2.62
C MET A 203 1.91 7.35 -2.12
N THR A 204 1.75 8.66 -2.17
CA THR A 204 2.81 9.63 -1.92
C THR A 204 2.74 10.20 -0.50
N SER A 205 3.85 10.77 -0.06
CA SER A 205 3.99 11.57 1.15
C SER A 205 4.55 12.94 0.76
N ILE A 206 3.74 13.74 0.08
CA ILE A 206 4.09 15.06 -0.48
C ILE A 206 5.33 14.94 -1.40
N GLU A 207 6.50 15.49 -1.01
CA GLU A 207 7.76 15.46 -1.76
C GLU A 207 8.82 14.55 -1.12
N MET A 208 8.43 13.61 -0.26
CA MET A 208 9.37 12.71 0.40
C MET A 208 10.22 11.95 -0.63
N ALA A 209 11.55 12.03 -0.49
CA ALA A 209 12.46 11.23 -1.29
C ALA A 209 12.57 9.84 -0.66
N GLY A 210 11.89 8.89 -1.26
CA GLY A 210 11.80 7.51 -0.81
C GLY A 210 10.92 6.69 -1.72
N PHE A 211 10.82 5.41 -1.42
CA PHE A 211 9.96 4.48 -2.14
C PHE A 211 9.45 3.35 -1.22
N SER A 212 8.41 2.69 -1.67
CA SER A 212 7.95 1.44 -1.08
C SER A 212 7.81 0.34 -2.13
N ILE A 213 7.95 -0.89 -1.69
CA ILE A 213 7.69 -2.10 -2.48
C ILE A 213 6.43 -2.75 -1.90
N THR A 214 5.50 -3.09 -2.78
CA THR A 214 4.30 -3.83 -2.41
C THR A 214 4.20 -5.08 -3.27
N LEU A 215 3.91 -6.21 -2.64
CA LEU A 215 3.63 -7.47 -3.31
C LEU A 215 2.19 -7.89 -3.00
N LEU A 216 1.39 -8.10 -4.03
CA LEU A 216 0.05 -8.71 -3.94
C LEU A 216 0.12 -10.14 -4.46
N ARG A 217 -0.15 -11.11 -3.61
CA ARG A 217 -0.29 -12.51 -4.00
C ARG A 217 -1.64 -12.74 -4.67
N LEU A 218 -1.62 -13.35 -5.86
CA LEU A 218 -2.81 -13.60 -6.66
C LEU A 218 -3.31 -15.04 -6.52
N ASP A 219 -4.62 -15.18 -6.61
CA ASP A 219 -5.32 -16.36 -7.08
C ASP A 219 -6.14 -15.99 -8.34
N ASP A 220 -6.89 -16.94 -8.90
CA ASP A 220 -7.64 -16.74 -10.14
C ASP A 220 -8.72 -15.65 -10.00
N GLU A 221 -9.37 -15.53 -8.85
CA GLU A 221 -10.38 -14.49 -8.60
C GLU A 221 -9.73 -13.10 -8.53
N LEU A 222 -8.69 -12.94 -7.71
CA LEU A 222 -7.98 -11.66 -7.57
C LEU A 222 -7.34 -11.23 -8.89
N LYS A 223 -6.80 -12.20 -9.66
CA LYS A 223 -6.22 -11.96 -10.98
C LYS A 223 -7.28 -11.44 -11.96
N GLY A 224 -8.43 -12.09 -12.05
CA GLY A 224 -9.54 -11.65 -12.92
C GLY A 224 -10.07 -10.26 -12.56
N LEU A 225 -10.17 -9.93 -11.26
CA LEU A 225 -10.60 -8.61 -10.79
C LEU A 225 -9.52 -7.54 -10.96
N TYR A 226 -8.24 -7.91 -10.80
CA TYR A 226 -7.12 -7.03 -11.10
C TYR A 226 -7.07 -6.66 -12.58
N ASP A 227 -7.38 -7.60 -13.49
CA ASP A 227 -7.40 -7.38 -14.94
C ASP A 227 -8.65 -6.68 -15.46
N ALA A 228 -9.70 -6.58 -14.65
CA ALA A 228 -10.91 -5.87 -15.04
C ALA A 228 -10.61 -4.41 -15.46
N PRO A 229 -11.30 -3.86 -16.47
CA PRO A 229 -11.09 -2.51 -16.95
C PRO A 229 -11.16 -1.47 -15.82
N ALA A 230 -10.30 -0.46 -15.91
CA ALA A 230 -10.34 0.73 -15.06
C ALA A 230 -9.91 1.95 -15.88
N ASP A 231 -10.60 3.05 -15.73
CA ASP A 231 -10.26 4.32 -16.36
C ASP A 231 -10.39 5.46 -15.32
N THR A 232 -9.32 5.70 -14.61
CA THR A 232 -9.19 6.80 -13.65
C THR A 232 -8.03 7.71 -14.05
N LEU A 233 -7.86 8.82 -13.35
CA LEU A 233 -6.72 9.73 -13.60
C LEU A 233 -5.38 9.05 -13.30
N ALA A 234 -5.33 8.18 -12.29
CA ALA A 234 -4.10 7.57 -11.82
C ALA A 234 -3.90 6.12 -12.26
N TRP A 235 -4.96 5.44 -12.67
CA TRP A 235 -4.92 4.03 -13.05
C TRP A 235 -5.78 3.77 -14.29
N LYS A 236 -5.16 3.28 -15.32
CA LYS A 236 -5.83 2.81 -16.56
C LYS A 236 -5.43 1.38 -16.84
N LYS A 237 -6.43 0.54 -17.08
CA LYS A 237 -6.24 -0.86 -17.46
C LYS A 237 -7.32 -1.33 -18.44
#